data_b329ecf72c47f397eaa0c5f1a13192a0
#
_entry.id   b329ecf72c47f397eaa0c5f1a13192a0
#
_cell.length_a   1.000
_cell.length_b   1.000
_cell.length_c   1.000
_cell.angle_alpha   90.00
_cell.angle_beta   90.00
_cell.angle_gamma   90.00
#
_symmetry.space_group_name_H-M   'P 1'
#
loop_
_entity.id
_entity.type
_entity.pdbx_description
1 polymer ?
#
loop_
_entity_poly.entity_id
_entity_poly.type
_entity_poly.pdbx_seq_one_letter_code
_entity_poly.pdbx_strand_id
1 'polypeptide(L)'
;MKLWQKITFIAVLIVFVSASVTISLISVSRAPYKYEEQTGIGGEEGVDGWVFYGFNGNAATKTLYIDCVRDRDGNNPDETKPVLGVRAYAVNADENAEELVIGPSVRYIAETAFYNAKKLTRVTVDPANEWFKDVDGVLFTKDGKRLLLYPACYGQTPADVEGQFTYPEAYTVPEGVERIETFAFLKNGHLRDLTLPASLKEIGDMTFFDCGRLGAYDYDEKNDRLLGTGFTLPDGLERIGSDAFSKCGNIAPVLYLPGSVKEIGHHAFFSCSGMKNVLLGAANADALSLGEAWLPKNVKAGPIWKAPEPQFGKTRDDSLPLIEAFRTERLENLREEAKRNG
;
A
#
# COMPACT_ATOMS: atom_id res chain seq x y z
N MET A 1 17.83 -56.19 29.40
CA MET A 1 16.64 -55.36 29.05
C MET A 1 15.98 -55.98 27.83
N LYS A 2 14.73 -56.38 27.96
CA LYS A 2 13.97 -56.96 26.84
C LYS A 2 13.71 -55.89 25.77
N LEU A 3 13.66 -56.28 24.53
CA LEU A 3 13.47 -55.38 23.36
C LEU A 3 12.30 -54.42 23.55
N TRP A 4 11.24 -54.86 24.17
CA TRP A 4 10.06 -54.05 24.52
C TRP A 4 10.36 -52.85 25.45
N GLN A 5 11.24 -53.01 26.41
CA GLN A 5 11.65 -51.92 27.31
C GLN A 5 12.49 -50.87 26.61
N LYS A 6 13.31 -51.28 25.57
CA LYS A 6 14.03 -50.33 24.75
C LYS A 6 13.11 -49.54 23.82
N ILE A 7 12.11 -50.21 23.24
CA ILE A 7 11.13 -49.52 22.36
C ILE A 7 10.31 -48.50 23.17
N THR A 8 9.86 -48.86 24.39
CA THR A 8 9.11 -47.97 25.25
C THR A 8 9.96 -46.76 25.68
N PHE A 9 11.26 -46.98 25.98
CA PHE A 9 12.15 -45.90 26.38
C PHE A 9 12.43 -44.94 25.20
N ILE A 10 12.62 -45.47 23.98
CA ILE A 10 12.79 -44.64 22.78
C ILE A 10 11.49 -43.91 22.45
N ALA A 11 10.32 -44.51 22.55
CA ALA A 11 9.07 -43.84 22.29
C ALA A 11 8.78 -42.72 23.31
N VAL A 12 9.12 -42.92 24.58
CA VAL A 12 8.99 -41.90 25.62
C VAL A 12 10.01 -40.76 25.36
N LEU A 13 11.25 -41.11 24.94
CA LEU A 13 12.25 -40.10 24.64
C LEU A 13 11.85 -39.27 23.41
N ILE A 14 11.27 -39.89 22.37
CA ILE A 14 10.78 -39.18 21.17
C ILE A 14 9.59 -38.28 21.54
N VAL A 15 8.69 -38.73 22.38
CA VAL A 15 7.56 -37.91 22.85
C VAL A 15 8.06 -36.74 23.71
N PHE A 16 9.06 -36.93 24.58
CA PHE A 16 9.63 -35.84 25.37
C PHE A 16 10.41 -34.85 24.51
N VAL A 17 11.19 -35.31 23.54
CA VAL A 17 11.93 -34.44 22.61
C VAL A 17 10.94 -33.71 21.70
N SER A 18 9.92 -34.40 21.18
CA SER A 18 8.90 -33.74 20.36
C SER A 18 8.04 -32.76 21.18
N ALA A 19 7.68 -33.09 22.41
CA ALA A 19 6.95 -32.17 23.28
C ALA A 19 7.81 -30.96 23.69
N SER A 20 9.10 -31.16 23.98
CA SER A 20 10.02 -30.06 24.30
C SER A 20 10.29 -29.17 23.11
N VAL A 21 10.47 -29.76 21.91
CA VAL A 21 10.64 -29.00 20.66
C VAL A 21 9.33 -28.30 20.27
N THR A 22 8.19 -28.96 20.43
CA THR A 22 6.88 -28.36 20.18
C THR A 22 6.59 -27.20 21.17
N ILE A 23 6.92 -27.35 22.44
CA ILE A 23 6.75 -26.29 23.44
C ILE A 23 7.72 -25.12 23.15
N SER A 24 8.97 -25.39 22.75
CA SER A 24 9.90 -24.34 22.33
C SER A 24 9.44 -23.64 21.05
N LEU A 25 8.98 -24.38 20.05
CA LEU A 25 8.42 -23.80 18.82
C LEU A 25 7.12 -23.03 19.07
N ILE A 26 6.24 -23.53 19.94
CA ILE A 26 5.00 -22.83 20.30
C ILE A 26 5.33 -21.57 21.13
N SER A 27 6.35 -21.59 21.97
CA SER A 27 6.76 -20.42 22.75
C SER A 27 7.45 -19.36 21.91
N VAL A 28 8.25 -19.77 20.92
CA VAL A 28 8.90 -18.86 19.94
C VAL A 28 7.88 -18.26 18.98
N SER A 29 6.83 -19.03 18.58
CA SER A 29 5.79 -18.52 17.69
C SER A 29 4.81 -17.55 18.35
N ARG A 30 4.82 -17.41 19.67
CA ARG A 30 3.91 -16.55 20.44
C ARG A 30 4.52 -15.26 20.95
N ALA A 31 5.80 -15.01 20.74
CA ALA A 31 6.38 -13.71 21.04
C ALA A 31 5.81 -12.68 20.06
N PRO A 32 5.13 -11.60 20.51
CA PRO A 32 4.54 -10.61 19.62
C PRO A 32 5.61 -9.93 18.77
N TYR A 33 6.74 -9.60 19.35
CA TYR A 33 7.87 -8.96 18.66
C TYR A 33 8.94 -10.00 18.31
N LYS A 34 9.43 -9.97 17.07
CA LYS A 34 10.50 -10.85 16.58
C LYS A 34 11.66 -10.02 16.05
N TYR A 35 12.83 -10.32 16.61
CA TYR A 35 14.08 -9.64 16.27
C TYR A 35 15.16 -10.68 15.94
N GLU A 36 16.09 -10.29 15.08
CA GLU A 36 17.31 -11.02 14.81
C GLU A 36 18.48 -10.06 14.71
N GLU A 37 19.68 -10.53 15.01
CA GLU A 37 20.92 -9.81 14.76
C GLU A 37 21.37 -10.06 13.32
N GLN A 38 21.66 -8.99 12.59
CA GLN A 38 22.08 -9.05 11.19
C GLN A 38 23.32 -8.23 10.94
N THR A 39 24.08 -8.66 9.92
CA THR A 39 25.22 -7.91 9.37
C THR A 39 24.82 -7.31 8.01
N GLY A 40 25.39 -6.17 7.66
CA GLY A 40 25.15 -5.50 6.38
C GLY A 40 23.68 -5.07 6.19
N ILE A 41 23.07 -4.46 7.21
CA ILE A 41 21.67 -4.03 7.18
C ILE A 41 21.45 -3.01 6.05
N GLY A 42 20.43 -3.26 5.21
CA GLY A 42 20.12 -2.42 4.06
C GLY A 42 21.12 -2.53 2.91
N GLY A 43 22.01 -3.52 2.94
CA GLY A 43 23.09 -3.68 1.98
C GLY A 43 24.32 -2.81 2.27
N GLU A 44 24.37 -2.14 3.43
CA GLU A 44 25.48 -1.31 3.85
C GLU A 44 26.53 -2.16 4.61
N GLU A 45 27.75 -2.21 4.09
CA GLU A 45 28.86 -2.91 4.73
C GLU A 45 29.22 -2.26 6.07
N GLY A 46 29.36 -3.06 7.13
CA GLY A 46 29.69 -2.59 8.48
C GLY A 46 28.52 -2.03 9.31
N VAL A 47 27.28 -2.21 8.82
CA VAL A 47 26.07 -1.91 9.56
C VAL A 47 25.50 -3.19 10.13
N ASP A 48 25.88 -3.50 11.35
CA ASP A 48 25.45 -4.69 12.07
C ASP A 48 24.59 -4.33 13.26
N GLY A 49 23.56 -5.10 13.54
CA GLY A 49 22.70 -4.88 14.68
C GLY A 49 21.35 -5.56 14.60
N TRP A 50 20.39 -5.08 15.37
CA TRP A 50 19.08 -5.70 15.50
C TRP A 50 18.14 -5.29 14.38
N VAL A 51 17.45 -6.27 13.82
CA VAL A 51 16.44 -6.10 12.78
C VAL A 51 15.12 -6.66 13.27
N PHE A 52 14.07 -5.87 13.11
CA PHE A 52 12.70 -6.31 13.34
C PHE A 52 12.20 -7.09 12.12
N TYR A 53 11.79 -8.35 12.33
CA TYR A 53 11.36 -9.21 11.23
C TYR A 53 9.95 -9.77 11.37
N GLY A 54 9.26 -9.50 12.46
CA GLY A 54 7.90 -9.96 12.59
C GLY A 54 7.20 -9.48 13.84
N PHE A 55 5.91 -9.33 13.71
CA PHE A 55 4.99 -9.04 14.78
C PHE A 55 3.77 -9.97 14.71
N ASN A 56 3.51 -10.68 15.79
CA ASN A 56 2.30 -11.48 15.97
C ASN A 56 1.56 -10.89 17.16
N GLY A 57 0.97 -9.70 16.98
CA GLY A 57 0.22 -9.02 18.02
C GLY A 57 -0.95 -9.86 18.54
N ASN A 58 -1.30 -9.64 19.79
CA ASN A 58 -2.57 -10.10 20.32
C ASN A 58 -3.64 -9.02 20.10
N ALA A 59 -4.90 -9.35 20.31
CA ALA A 59 -6.02 -8.44 20.10
C ALA A 59 -5.97 -7.13 20.93
N ALA A 60 -5.06 -7.01 21.88
CA ALA A 60 -4.93 -5.85 22.76
C ALA A 60 -3.83 -4.86 22.30
N THR A 61 -2.92 -5.26 21.40
CA THR A 61 -1.82 -4.41 20.97
C THR A 61 -2.29 -3.46 19.88
N LYS A 62 -2.38 -2.18 20.21
CA LYS A 62 -2.80 -1.13 19.28
C LYS A 62 -1.63 -0.34 18.69
N THR A 63 -0.55 -0.18 19.45
CA THR A 63 0.64 0.55 19.03
C THR A 63 1.81 -0.41 18.86
N LEU A 64 2.39 -0.44 17.66
CA LEU A 64 3.57 -1.20 17.32
C LEU A 64 4.81 -0.30 17.39
N TYR A 65 5.72 -0.61 18.31
CA TYR A 65 6.98 0.13 18.48
C TYR A 65 8.13 -0.58 17.76
N ILE A 66 8.78 0.12 16.85
CA ILE A 66 10.01 -0.31 16.16
C ILE A 66 11.12 0.66 16.55
N ASP A 67 11.68 0.49 17.73
CA ASP A 67 12.69 1.37 18.34
C ASP A 67 13.88 0.59 18.88
N CYS A 68 13.63 -0.41 19.76
CA CYS A 68 14.62 -1.28 20.36
C CYS A 68 14.05 -2.67 20.54
N VAL A 69 14.91 -3.63 20.89
CA VAL A 69 14.47 -4.98 21.24
C VAL A 69 13.60 -4.92 22.49
N ARG A 70 12.46 -5.58 22.45
CA ARG A 70 11.48 -5.66 23.53
C ARG A 70 11.35 -7.07 24.05
N ASP A 71 10.96 -7.23 25.30
CA ASP A 71 10.65 -8.52 25.88
C ASP A 71 9.47 -9.20 25.16
N ARG A 72 9.15 -10.42 25.59
CA ARG A 72 8.11 -11.25 24.99
C ARG A 72 6.74 -10.56 24.92
N ASP A 73 6.42 -9.73 25.91
CA ASP A 73 5.12 -9.08 26.03
C ASP A 73 5.12 -7.69 25.40
N GLY A 74 6.29 -7.21 24.92
CA GLY A 74 6.48 -5.91 24.31
C GLY A 74 6.50 -4.74 25.29
N ASN A 75 6.48 -5.02 26.59
CA ASN A 75 6.32 -4.00 27.64
C ASN A 75 7.67 -3.44 28.15
N ASN A 76 8.77 -4.23 28.04
CA ASN A 76 10.06 -3.83 28.55
C ASN A 76 11.05 -3.61 27.39
N PRO A 77 11.32 -2.36 27.00
CA PRO A 77 12.31 -2.03 25.99
C PRO A 77 13.74 -2.27 26.52
N ASP A 78 14.59 -2.87 25.70
CA ASP A 78 16.04 -2.94 25.93
C ASP A 78 16.72 -1.86 25.06
N GLU A 79 16.85 -0.67 25.59
CA GLU A 79 17.42 0.49 24.89
C GLU A 79 18.90 0.29 24.50
N THR A 80 19.58 -0.73 25.07
CA THR A 80 20.96 -1.09 24.67
C THR A 80 21.00 -1.86 23.36
N LYS A 81 19.83 -2.26 22.83
CA LYS A 81 19.66 -3.01 21.58
C LYS A 81 18.75 -2.26 20.62
N PRO A 82 19.18 -1.15 20.03
CA PRO A 82 18.37 -0.39 19.09
C PRO A 82 18.06 -1.21 17.83
N VAL A 83 16.85 -1.07 17.31
CA VAL A 83 16.46 -1.65 16.03
C VAL A 83 16.95 -0.72 14.92
N LEU A 84 17.74 -1.27 13.99
CA LEU A 84 18.31 -0.53 12.86
C LEU A 84 17.56 -0.76 11.56
N GLY A 85 16.84 -1.88 11.43
CA GLY A 85 16.15 -2.23 10.20
C GLY A 85 14.82 -2.92 10.40
N VAL A 86 13.98 -2.86 9.37
CA VAL A 86 12.69 -3.56 9.27
C VAL A 86 12.70 -4.42 8.02
N ARG A 87 12.52 -5.74 8.19
CA ARG A 87 12.52 -6.70 7.08
C ARG A 87 11.24 -6.67 6.25
N ALA A 88 11.35 -7.24 5.09
CA ALA A 88 10.21 -7.55 4.24
C ALA A 88 9.16 -8.36 5.02
N TYR A 89 7.89 -7.99 4.86
CA TYR A 89 6.73 -8.63 5.50
C TYR A 89 6.76 -8.65 7.05
N ALA A 90 7.51 -7.76 7.67
CA ALA A 90 7.63 -7.72 9.13
C ALA A 90 6.30 -7.43 9.83
N VAL A 91 5.42 -6.62 9.24
CA VAL A 91 4.06 -6.35 9.73
C VAL A 91 3.04 -7.02 8.79
N ASN A 92 3.13 -8.35 8.67
CA ASN A 92 2.32 -9.12 7.71
C ASN A 92 1.04 -9.70 8.31
N ALA A 93 0.98 -9.93 9.60
CA ALA A 93 -0.10 -10.68 10.24
C ALA A 93 -0.81 -9.91 11.34
N ASP A 94 -0.45 -8.65 11.57
CA ASP A 94 -1.10 -7.89 12.62
C ASP A 94 -2.34 -7.18 12.11
N GLU A 95 -3.47 -7.80 12.43
CA GLU A 95 -4.79 -7.23 12.15
C GLU A 95 -5.21 -6.17 13.19
N ASN A 96 -4.37 -5.85 14.19
CA ASN A 96 -4.78 -5.05 15.32
C ASN A 96 -3.95 -3.76 15.53
N ALA A 97 -2.75 -3.64 14.95
CA ALA A 97 -1.97 -2.41 15.08
C ALA A 97 -2.67 -1.23 14.37
N GLU A 98 -2.99 -0.22 15.16
CA GLU A 98 -3.60 1.03 14.71
C GLU A 98 -2.54 2.13 14.54
N GLU A 99 -1.46 2.06 15.29
CA GLU A 99 -0.32 2.99 15.24
C GLU A 99 1.00 2.26 15.08
N LEU A 100 1.88 2.88 14.28
CA LEU A 100 3.27 2.46 14.11
C LEU A 100 4.19 3.57 14.63
N VAL A 101 5.08 3.23 15.55
CA VAL A 101 6.11 4.15 16.07
C VAL A 101 7.47 3.67 15.61
N ILE A 102 8.19 4.53 14.88
CA ILE A 102 9.54 4.27 14.34
C ILE A 102 10.55 5.05 15.19
N GLY A 103 11.47 4.34 15.81
CA GLY A 103 12.48 4.90 16.70
C GLY A 103 13.62 5.61 15.98
N PRO A 104 14.48 6.28 16.76
CA PRO A 104 15.54 7.16 16.23
C PRO A 104 16.62 6.42 15.45
N SER A 105 16.85 5.15 15.76
CA SER A 105 17.95 4.35 15.17
C SER A 105 17.58 3.60 13.91
N VAL A 106 16.28 3.51 13.58
CA VAL A 106 15.80 2.81 12.36
C VAL A 106 16.26 3.57 11.14
N ARG A 107 17.05 2.91 10.28
CA ARG A 107 17.61 3.51 9.06
C ARG A 107 17.31 2.74 7.79
N TYR A 108 16.77 1.53 7.90
CA TYR A 108 16.35 0.72 6.78
C TYR A 108 14.95 0.17 6.98
N ILE A 109 14.09 0.31 5.99
CA ILE A 109 12.76 -0.28 5.94
C ILE A 109 12.59 -0.93 4.58
N ALA A 110 12.38 -2.25 4.54
CA ALA A 110 12.14 -2.96 3.29
C ALA A 110 10.80 -2.51 2.66
N GLU A 111 10.75 -2.42 1.34
CA GLU A 111 9.56 -1.94 0.60
C GLU A 111 8.27 -2.68 0.96
N THR A 112 8.36 -3.99 1.24
CA THR A 112 7.21 -4.82 1.59
C THR A 112 6.98 -4.96 3.11
N ALA A 113 7.68 -4.17 3.93
CA ALA A 113 7.67 -4.31 5.39
C ALA A 113 6.25 -4.27 5.99
N PHE A 114 5.38 -3.43 5.45
CA PHE A 114 4.04 -3.16 5.96
C PHE A 114 2.91 -3.69 5.06
N TYR A 115 3.18 -4.69 4.23
CA TYR A 115 2.26 -5.24 3.21
C TYR A 115 0.84 -5.52 3.70
N ASN A 116 0.65 -5.92 4.95
CA ASN A 116 -0.66 -6.28 5.52
C ASN A 116 -1.05 -5.47 6.77
N ALA A 117 -0.51 -4.28 6.95
CA ALA A 117 -0.88 -3.37 8.04
C ALA A 117 -2.27 -2.74 7.83
N LYS A 118 -3.33 -3.58 7.83
CA LYS A 118 -4.68 -3.22 7.35
C LYS A 118 -5.45 -2.25 8.24
N LYS A 119 -5.12 -2.18 9.54
CA LYS A 119 -5.82 -1.30 10.51
C LYS A 119 -5.01 -0.06 10.89
N LEU A 120 -3.85 0.11 10.29
CA LEU A 120 -2.98 1.22 10.60
C LEU A 120 -3.66 2.55 10.26
N THR A 121 -3.75 3.43 11.24
CA THR A 121 -4.35 4.77 11.12
C THR A 121 -3.30 5.85 10.98
N ARG A 122 -2.10 5.64 11.54
CA ARG A 122 -1.00 6.60 11.52
C ARG A 122 0.36 5.96 11.75
N VAL A 123 1.38 6.64 11.26
CA VAL A 123 2.79 6.40 11.60
C VAL A 123 3.31 7.60 12.37
N THR A 124 4.11 7.36 13.40
CA THR A 124 4.87 8.38 14.13
C THR A 124 6.35 8.03 14.05
N VAL A 125 7.17 8.96 13.65
CA VAL A 125 8.62 8.79 13.57
C VAL A 125 9.28 9.67 14.64
N ASP A 126 10.22 9.09 15.38
CA ASP A 126 10.99 9.85 16.38
C ASP A 126 11.67 11.05 15.70
N PRO A 127 11.55 12.27 16.24
CA PRO A 127 12.16 13.47 15.65
C PRO A 127 13.68 13.38 15.45
N ALA A 128 14.37 12.59 16.30
CA ALA A 128 15.79 12.33 16.18
C ALA A 128 16.16 11.33 15.07
N ASN A 129 15.19 10.70 14.42
CA ASN A 129 15.47 9.82 13.29
C ASN A 129 16.04 10.63 12.12
N GLU A 130 17.18 10.20 11.58
CA GLU A 130 17.90 10.88 10.51
C GLU A 130 17.51 10.39 9.08
N TRP A 131 16.80 9.26 8.98
CA TRP A 131 16.48 8.59 7.70
C TRP A 131 15.02 8.74 7.28
N PHE A 132 14.11 8.83 8.27
CA PHE A 132 12.68 8.89 8.05
C PHE A 132 12.04 10.06 8.80
N LYS A 133 10.86 10.43 8.35
CA LYS A 133 9.94 11.35 9.03
C LYS A 133 8.49 10.93 8.73
N ASP A 134 7.58 11.33 9.58
CA ASP A 134 6.17 11.37 9.22
C ASP A 134 5.72 12.80 8.93
N VAL A 135 4.73 12.90 8.09
CA VAL A 135 3.95 14.13 7.85
C VAL A 135 2.49 13.75 8.02
N ASP A 136 1.88 14.28 9.06
CA ASP A 136 0.48 14.01 9.42
C ASP A 136 0.15 12.51 9.54
N GLY A 137 1.13 11.69 9.96
CA GLY A 137 0.93 10.26 10.13
C GLY A 137 1.19 9.41 8.90
N VAL A 138 1.68 9.98 7.81
CA VAL A 138 2.14 9.29 6.59
C VAL A 138 3.66 9.22 6.60
N LEU A 139 4.23 8.07 6.23
CA LEU A 139 5.66 7.80 6.32
C LEU A 139 6.41 8.23 5.05
N PHE A 140 7.49 8.97 5.23
CA PHE A 140 8.40 9.45 4.17
C PHE A 140 9.86 9.19 4.52
N THR A 141 10.73 9.22 3.51
CA THR A 141 12.16 9.44 3.74
C THR A 141 12.40 10.83 4.36
N LYS A 142 13.51 11.01 5.08
CA LYS A 142 13.82 12.27 5.79
C LYS A 142 13.87 13.48 4.87
N ASP A 143 14.41 13.32 3.66
CA ASP A 143 14.45 14.35 2.63
C ASP A 143 13.06 14.67 2.02
N GLY A 144 12.06 13.82 2.28
CA GLY A 144 10.71 13.97 1.78
C GLY A 144 10.51 13.60 0.31
N LYS A 145 11.53 13.03 -0.34
CA LYS A 145 11.44 12.67 -1.76
C LYS A 145 10.68 11.38 -2.04
N ARG A 146 10.58 10.51 -1.05
CA ARG A 146 9.90 9.22 -1.21
C ARG A 146 8.78 9.08 -0.17
N LEU A 147 7.56 8.76 -0.63
CA LEU A 147 6.44 8.35 0.21
C LEU A 147 6.48 6.82 0.35
N LEU A 148 6.69 6.33 1.58
CA LEU A 148 6.86 4.91 1.86
C LEU A 148 5.56 4.20 2.24
N LEU A 149 4.70 4.85 3.03
CA LEU A 149 3.48 4.23 3.53
C LEU A 149 2.40 5.28 3.83
N TYR A 150 1.27 5.13 3.19
CA TYR A 150 0.00 5.78 3.56
C TYR A 150 -0.85 4.76 4.33
N PRO A 151 -1.15 4.98 5.61
CA PRO A 151 -1.90 4.01 6.42
C PRO A 151 -3.25 3.64 5.82
N ALA A 152 -3.59 2.35 5.85
CA ALA A 152 -4.82 1.86 5.21
C ALA A 152 -6.12 2.45 5.81
N CYS A 153 -6.09 2.81 7.10
CA CYS A 153 -7.17 3.47 7.83
C CYS A 153 -6.80 4.91 8.23
N TYR A 154 -6.01 5.59 7.40
CA TYR A 154 -5.56 6.96 7.66
C TYR A 154 -6.72 7.88 8.03
N GLY A 155 -6.53 8.65 9.12
CA GLY A 155 -7.48 9.65 9.57
C GLY A 155 -8.86 9.11 9.96
N GLN A 156 -8.98 7.80 10.22
CA GLN A 156 -10.22 7.16 10.67
C GLN A 156 -10.76 7.85 11.92
N THR A 157 -12.06 8.20 11.90
CA THR A 157 -12.80 8.72 13.05
C THR A 157 -14.07 7.91 13.28
N PRO A 158 -14.53 7.75 14.55
CA PRO A 158 -15.82 7.12 14.82
C PRO A 158 -16.94 7.87 14.10
N ALA A 159 -17.87 7.14 13.48
CA ALA A 159 -19.09 7.70 12.92
C ALA A 159 -20.19 7.83 14.00
N ASP A 160 -21.29 8.52 13.68
CA ASP A 160 -22.44 8.65 14.58
C ASP A 160 -23.15 7.31 14.86
N VAL A 161 -22.89 6.30 14.03
CA VAL A 161 -23.42 4.93 14.21
C VAL A 161 -22.34 4.06 14.86
N GLU A 162 -22.70 3.40 15.96
CA GLU A 162 -21.78 2.53 16.70
C GLU A 162 -21.17 1.43 15.81
N GLY A 163 -19.85 1.29 15.90
CA GLY A 163 -19.08 0.33 15.10
C GLY A 163 -18.80 0.76 13.66
N GLN A 164 -19.27 1.93 13.23
CA GLN A 164 -18.93 2.51 11.94
C GLN A 164 -17.83 3.57 12.07
N PHE A 165 -17.13 3.81 10.98
CA PHE A 165 -16.03 4.78 10.89
C PHE A 165 -16.16 5.62 9.64
N THR A 166 -15.73 6.87 9.73
CA THR A 166 -15.53 7.76 8.59
C THR A 166 -14.04 7.88 8.29
N TYR A 167 -13.71 8.15 7.04
CA TYR A 167 -12.34 8.23 6.54
C TYR A 167 -12.21 9.49 5.67
N PRO A 168 -11.04 10.16 5.66
CA PRO A 168 -10.77 11.16 4.65
C PRO A 168 -10.86 10.55 3.26
N GLU A 169 -11.67 11.16 2.39
CA GLU A 169 -11.82 10.72 1.01
C GLU A 169 -10.83 11.40 0.06
N ALA A 170 -10.09 12.39 0.54
CA ALA A 170 -9.12 13.16 -0.23
C ALA A 170 -7.74 13.20 0.45
N TYR A 171 -6.68 13.13 -0.35
CA TYR A 171 -5.30 13.32 0.09
C TYR A 171 -4.49 14.04 -0.98
N THR A 172 -3.63 14.96 -0.55
CA THR A 172 -2.67 15.63 -1.42
C THR A 172 -1.26 15.17 -1.05
N VAL A 173 -0.59 14.47 -1.95
CA VAL A 173 0.82 14.12 -1.77
C VAL A 173 1.66 15.40 -1.80
N PRO A 174 2.51 15.65 -0.79
CA PRO A 174 3.29 16.87 -0.71
C PRO A 174 4.18 17.11 -1.95
N GLU A 175 4.33 18.39 -2.32
CA GLU A 175 5.30 18.78 -3.35
C GLU A 175 6.72 18.43 -2.93
N GLY A 176 7.56 18.05 -3.90
CA GLY A 176 8.92 17.54 -3.67
C GLY A 176 9.01 16.02 -3.60
N VAL A 177 7.87 15.30 -3.47
CA VAL A 177 7.87 13.84 -3.59
C VAL A 177 8.14 13.46 -5.05
N GLU A 178 9.22 12.71 -5.25
CA GLU A 178 9.65 12.23 -6.56
C GLU A 178 9.23 10.77 -6.82
N ARG A 179 9.01 9.98 -5.75
CA ARG A 179 8.61 8.57 -5.83
C ARG A 179 7.57 8.21 -4.77
N ILE A 180 6.58 7.42 -5.18
CA ILE A 180 5.67 6.71 -4.28
C ILE A 180 6.04 5.23 -4.34
N GLU A 181 6.33 4.64 -3.17
CA GLU A 181 6.91 3.30 -3.07
C GLU A 181 5.92 2.18 -3.36
N THR A 182 6.50 1.01 -3.60
CA THR A 182 5.79 -0.26 -3.70
C THR A 182 4.85 -0.45 -2.50
N PHE A 183 3.57 -0.79 -2.76
CA PHE A 183 2.51 -1.00 -1.76
C PHE A 183 2.11 0.22 -0.92
N ALA A 184 2.60 1.42 -1.20
CA ALA A 184 2.39 2.59 -0.34
C ALA A 184 0.92 2.91 -0.03
N PHE A 185 -0.01 2.69 -0.94
CA PHE A 185 -1.46 2.87 -0.80
C PHE A 185 -2.25 1.57 -0.95
N LEU A 186 -1.59 0.41 -0.83
CA LEU A 186 -2.19 -0.90 -1.09
C LEU A 186 -3.56 -1.07 -0.43
N LYS A 187 -4.58 -1.41 -1.22
CA LYS A 187 -5.96 -1.71 -0.77
C LYS A 187 -6.63 -0.58 0.02
N ASN A 188 -6.23 0.67 -0.20
CA ASN A 188 -6.97 1.78 0.36
C ASN A 188 -8.32 1.91 -0.35
N GLY A 189 -9.38 1.46 0.33
CA GLY A 189 -10.75 1.45 -0.21
C GLY A 189 -11.54 2.75 0.04
N HIS A 190 -10.95 3.75 0.70
CA HIS A 190 -11.65 4.96 1.12
C HIS A 190 -11.25 6.18 0.29
N LEU A 191 -10.00 6.26 -0.13
CA LEU A 191 -9.45 7.39 -0.87
C LEU A 191 -10.09 7.50 -2.26
N ARG A 192 -10.81 8.60 -2.49
CA ARG A 192 -11.44 8.95 -3.77
C ARG A 192 -10.61 9.97 -4.54
N ASP A 193 -10.28 11.08 -3.91
CA ASP A 193 -9.58 12.20 -4.51
C ASP A 193 -8.10 12.19 -4.09
N LEU A 194 -7.21 11.92 -5.04
CA LEU A 194 -5.77 11.94 -4.81
C LEU A 194 -5.12 12.97 -5.74
N THR A 195 -4.46 13.96 -5.15
CA THR A 195 -3.63 14.91 -5.88
C THR A 195 -2.18 14.47 -5.82
N LEU A 196 -1.58 14.25 -6.98
CA LEU A 196 -0.17 13.91 -7.13
C LEU A 196 0.66 15.18 -7.43
N PRO A 197 1.87 15.33 -6.85
CA PRO A 197 2.70 16.50 -7.05
C PRO A 197 3.33 16.54 -8.45
N ALA A 198 3.63 17.76 -8.94
CA ALA A 198 4.31 17.93 -10.22
C ALA A 198 5.74 17.35 -10.24
N SER A 199 6.36 17.22 -9.07
CA SER A 199 7.69 16.61 -8.87
C SER A 199 7.73 15.09 -9.04
N LEU A 200 6.56 14.40 -9.09
CA LEU A 200 6.50 12.93 -9.12
C LEU A 200 7.02 12.36 -10.42
N LYS A 201 7.98 11.47 -10.31
CA LYS A 201 8.63 10.77 -11.44
C LYS A 201 8.30 9.29 -11.50
N GLU A 202 8.06 8.67 -10.35
CA GLU A 202 7.89 7.23 -10.28
C GLU A 202 6.75 6.82 -9.33
N ILE A 203 5.93 5.87 -9.81
CA ILE A 203 4.94 5.14 -9.04
C ILE A 203 5.41 3.68 -9.00
N GLY A 204 5.67 3.15 -7.80
CA GLY A 204 6.18 1.80 -7.56
C GLY A 204 5.19 0.68 -7.92
N ASP A 205 5.64 -0.55 -7.75
CA ASP A 205 4.82 -1.73 -8.02
C ASP A 205 3.66 -1.84 -7.01
N MET A 206 2.48 -2.22 -7.46
CA MET A 206 1.29 -2.42 -6.63
C MET A 206 0.94 -1.24 -5.70
N THR A 207 1.44 -0.04 -6.00
CA THR A 207 1.27 1.17 -5.15
C THR A 207 -0.19 1.41 -4.80
N PHE A 208 -1.09 1.37 -5.78
CA PHE A 208 -2.53 1.58 -5.63
C PHE A 208 -3.34 0.31 -5.92
N PHE A 209 -2.73 -0.86 -5.77
CA PHE A 209 -3.45 -2.11 -6.05
C PHE A 209 -4.71 -2.22 -5.18
N ASP A 210 -5.86 -2.47 -5.84
CA ASP A 210 -7.18 -2.63 -5.21
C ASP A 210 -7.69 -1.37 -4.47
N CYS A 211 -7.32 -0.16 -4.96
CA CYS A 211 -7.87 1.12 -4.52
C CYS A 211 -9.16 1.40 -5.31
N GLY A 212 -10.22 0.67 -4.99
CA GLY A 212 -11.44 0.65 -5.81
C GLY A 212 -12.20 1.97 -5.88
N ARG A 213 -12.02 2.90 -4.93
CA ARG A 213 -12.66 4.23 -4.95
C ARG A 213 -11.84 5.32 -5.62
N LEU A 214 -10.55 5.07 -5.88
CA LEU A 214 -9.66 6.07 -6.46
C LEU A 214 -10.21 6.60 -7.81
N GLY A 215 -10.43 7.92 -7.88
CA GLY A 215 -10.98 8.61 -9.05
C GLY A 215 -12.49 8.50 -9.23
N ALA A 216 -13.22 7.93 -8.26
CA ALA A 216 -14.66 7.77 -8.31
C ALA A 216 -15.39 9.13 -8.36
N TYR A 217 -16.59 9.11 -8.95
CA TYR A 217 -17.55 10.22 -8.89
C TYR A 217 -18.78 9.76 -8.10
N ASP A 218 -19.06 10.46 -7.02
CA ASP A 218 -20.28 10.28 -6.21
C ASP A 218 -21.30 11.38 -6.55
N TYR A 219 -22.53 11.23 -6.08
CA TYR A 219 -23.60 12.18 -6.32
C TYR A 219 -24.06 12.82 -5.00
N ASP A 220 -23.96 14.13 -4.94
CA ASP A 220 -24.52 14.97 -3.87
C ASP A 220 -25.94 15.37 -4.27
N GLU A 221 -26.93 14.57 -3.87
CA GLU A 221 -28.35 14.82 -4.18
C GLU A 221 -28.85 16.16 -3.66
N LYS A 222 -28.34 16.60 -2.50
CA LYS A 222 -28.77 17.85 -1.87
C LYS A 222 -28.40 19.08 -2.70
N ASN A 223 -27.24 19.05 -3.35
CA ASN A 223 -26.70 20.15 -4.14
C ASN A 223 -26.72 19.87 -5.64
N ASP A 224 -27.27 18.74 -6.06
CA ASP A 224 -27.39 18.30 -7.45
C ASP A 224 -26.07 18.39 -8.22
N ARG A 225 -24.99 17.81 -7.67
CA ARG A 225 -23.65 17.88 -8.25
C ARG A 225 -22.86 16.60 -8.09
N LEU A 226 -21.87 16.41 -8.95
CA LEU A 226 -20.86 15.36 -8.75
C LEU A 226 -19.85 15.77 -7.66
N LEU A 227 -19.56 14.82 -6.77
CA LEU A 227 -18.41 14.82 -5.90
C LEU A 227 -17.29 14.03 -6.57
N GLY A 228 -16.05 14.41 -6.29
CA GLY A 228 -14.86 13.80 -6.89
C GLY A 228 -14.29 14.65 -8.01
N THR A 229 -12.95 14.68 -8.04
CA THR A 229 -12.19 15.44 -9.03
C THR A 229 -11.72 14.57 -10.20
N GLY A 230 -11.91 13.25 -10.08
CA GLY A 230 -11.29 12.26 -10.93
C GLY A 230 -9.82 12.05 -10.54
N PHE A 231 -9.09 11.31 -11.40
CA PHE A 231 -7.69 11.00 -11.16
C PHE A 231 -6.84 11.43 -12.37
N THR A 232 -5.74 12.14 -12.09
CA THR A 232 -4.81 12.59 -13.14
C THR A 232 -3.37 12.28 -12.74
N LEU A 233 -2.56 11.94 -13.75
CA LEU A 233 -1.12 11.72 -13.61
C LEU A 233 -0.35 13.02 -13.94
N PRO A 234 0.71 13.38 -13.20
CA PRO A 234 1.47 14.59 -13.45
C PRO A 234 2.35 14.47 -14.73
N ASP A 235 2.57 15.60 -15.40
CA ASP A 235 3.29 15.63 -16.68
C ASP A 235 4.78 15.26 -16.59
N GLY A 236 5.36 15.23 -15.39
CA GLY A 236 6.74 14.80 -15.15
C GLY A 236 6.93 13.31 -14.88
N LEU A 237 5.84 12.52 -14.87
CA LEU A 237 5.88 11.09 -14.53
C LEU A 237 6.65 10.29 -15.60
N GLU A 238 7.62 9.48 -15.17
CA GLU A 238 8.48 8.71 -16.07
C GLU A 238 8.22 7.19 -15.99
N ARG A 239 7.82 6.67 -14.81
CA ARG A 239 7.63 5.23 -14.60
C ARG A 239 6.35 4.93 -13.82
N ILE A 240 5.64 3.89 -14.29
CA ILE A 240 4.51 3.26 -13.59
C ILE A 240 4.86 1.79 -13.40
N GLY A 241 4.89 1.32 -12.15
CA GLY A 241 5.28 -0.03 -11.79
C GLY A 241 4.26 -1.11 -12.18
N SER A 242 4.65 -2.36 -11.96
CA SER A 242 3.77 -3.52 -12.20
C SER A 242 2.59 -3.52 -11.23
N ASP A 243 1.39 -3.85 -11.74
CA ASP A 243 0.14 -3.86 -10.98
C ASP A 243 -0.17 -2.54 -10.24
N ALA A 244 0.49 -1.42 -10.58
CA ALA A 244 0.43 -0.18 -9.84
C ALA A 244 -1.00 0.32 -9.58
N PHE A 245 -1.89 0.18 -10.54
CA PHE A 245 -3.32 0.54 -10.45
C PHE A 245 -4.24 -0.67 -10.70
N SER A 246 -3.72 -1.88 -10.63
CA SER A 246 -4.54 -3.07 -10.84
C SER A 246 -5.72 -3.10 -9.88
N LYS A 247 -6.92 -3.41 -10.38
CA LYS A 247 -8.22 -3.39 -9.68
C LYS A 247 -8.70 -2.02 -9.17
N CYS A 248 -8.17 -0.91 -9.68
CA CYS A 248 -8.73 0.42 -9.43
C CYS A 248 -9.93 0.65 -10.36
N GLY A 249 -11.09 0.07 -10.02
CA GLY A 249 -12.27 0.05 -10.90
C GLY A 249 -12.79 1.43 -11.33
N ASN A 250 -12.55 2.47 -10.55
CA ASN A 250 -13.01 3.84 -10.80
C ASN A 250 -11.90 4.83 -11.16
N ILE A 251 -10.66 4.37 -11.42
CA ILE A 251 -9.48 5.25 -11.48
C ILE A 251 -9.62 6.47 -12.38
N ALA A 252 -10.13 6.31 -13.58
CA ALA A 252 -10.37 7.42 -14.51
C ALA A 252 -11.22 6.94 -15.69
N PRO A 253 -12.31 7.63 -16.03
CA PRO A 253 -13.05 7.35 -17.27
C PRO A 253 -12.20 7.69 -18.50
N VAL A 254 -11.35 8.70 -18.42
CA VAL A 254 -10.37 9.07 -19.43
C VAL A 254 -9.00 9.07 -18.76
N LEU A 255 -8.17 8.09 -19.08
CA LEU A 255 -6.79 8.03 -18.61
C LEU A 255 -5.91 8.74 -19.63
N TYR A 256 -5.26 9.82 -19.21
CA TYR A 256 -4.17 10.45 -19.96
C TYR A 256 -2.83 10.06 -19.36
N LEU A 257 -1.97 9.43 -20.15
CA LEU A 257 -0.59 9.08 -19.81
C LEU A 257 0.34 10.12 -20.46
N PRO A 258 1.07 10.92 -19.65
CA PRO A 258 1.94 11.98 -20.19
C PRO A 258 3.03 11.44 -21.12
N GLY A 259 3.50 12.30 -22.04
CA GLY A 259 4.58 11.94 -22.96
C GLY A 259 5.95 11.73 -22.30
N SER A 260 6.10 12.13 -21.04
CA SER A 260 7.28 11.86 -20.19
C SER A 260 7.39 10.40 -19.74
N VAL A 261 6.27 9.64 -19.72
CA VAL A 261 6.25 8.22 -19.31
C VAL A 261 7.07 7.41 -20.32
N LYS A 262 8.03 6.67 -19.80
CA LYS A 262 8.96 5.80 -20.54
C LYS A 262 8.68 4.33 -20.32
N GLU A 263 8.17 3.98 -19.11
CA GLU A 263 7.95 2.59 -18.69
C GLU A 263 6.59 2.42 -18.03
N ILE A 264 5.87 1.39 -18.43
CA ILE A 264 4.62 0.94 -17.80
C ILE A 264 4.76 -0.56 -17.54
N GLY A 265 4.70 -0.93 -16.26
CA GLY A 265 4.90 -2.30 -15.79
C GLY A 265 3.80 -3.28 -16.21
N HIS A 266 4.03 -4.56 -15.94
CA HIS A 266 3.06 -5.63 -16.19
C HIS A 266 1.75 -5.36 -15.43
N HIS A 267 0.60 -5.57 -16.07
CA HIS A 267 -0.72 -5.43 -15.46
C HIS A 267 -1.00 -4.06 -14.81
N ALA A 268 -0.26 -3.00 -15.14
CA ALA A 268 -0.32 -1.71 -14.44
C ALA A 268 -1.75 -1.18 -14.25
N PHE A 269 -2.63 -1.37 -15.24
CA PHE A 269 -4.05 -0.97 -15.20
C PHE A 269 -5.00 -2.19 -15.37
N PHE A 270 -4.61 -3.37 -14.90
CA PHE A 270 -5.45 -4.55 -14.99
C PHE A 270 -6.73 -4.39 -14.16
N SER A 271 -7.89 -4.76 -14.73
CA SER A 271 -9.21 -4.65 -14.08
C SER A 271 -9.64 -3.22 -13.67
N CYS A 272 -9.15 -2.19 -14.36
CA CYS A 272 -9.64 -0.81 -14.21
C CYS A 272 -10.91 -0.58 -15.04
N SER A 273 -12.03 -1.19 -14.63
CA SER A 273 -13.26 -1.33 -15.44
C SER A 273 -14.00 -0.02 -15.72
N GLY A 274 -13.75 1.05 -14.97
CA GLY A 274 -14.35 2.38 -15.19
C GLY A 274 -13.77 3.14 -16.39
N MET A 275 -12.63 2.69 -16.92
CA MET A 275 -11.90 3.37 -17.98
C MET A 275 -12.62 3.26 -19.34
N LYS A 276 -12.87 4.40 -19.99
CA LYS A 276 -13.55 4.53 -21.28
C LYS A 276 -12.59 4.90 -22.41
N ASN A 277 -11.60 5.74 -22.10
CA ASN A 277 -10.61 6.22 -23.07
C ASN A 277 -9.21 6.16 -22.46
N VAL A 278 -8.23 5.81 -23.29
CA VAL A 278 -6.80 5.84 -22.93
C VAL A 278 -6.05 6.68 -23.97
N LEU A 279 -5.50 7.80 -23.53
CA LEU A 279 -4.74 8.75 -24.34
C LEU A 279 -3.29 8.74 -23.87
N LEU A 280 -2.36 8.68 -24.81
CA LEU A 280 -0.92 8.68 -24.54
C LEU A 280 -0.25 9.86 -25.24
N GLY A 281 0.54 10.59 -24.48
CA GLY A 281 1.42 11.64 -25.02
C GLY A 281 2.58 11.09 -25.85
N ALA A 282 2.96 9.82 -25.64
CA ALA A 282 3.95 9.15 -26.50
C ALA A 282 3.48 9.05 -27.95
N ALA A 283 4.40 9.23 -28.90
CA ALA A 283 4.09 9.26 -30.32
C ALA A 283 3.55 7.90 -30.84
N ASN A 284 4.06 6.80 -30.31
CA ASN A 284 3.66 5.42 -30.64
C ASN A 284 4.12 4.46 -29.52
N ALA A 285 3.79 3.18 -29.65
CA ALA A 285 4.13 2.17 -28.66
C ALA A 285 5.66 1.94 -28.54
N ASP A 286 6.42 2.16 -29.59
CA ASP A 286 7.89 1.95 -29.58
C ASP A 286 8.63 2.98 -28.73
N ALA A 287 7.98 4.10 -28.39
CA ALA A 287 8.51 5.10 -27.47
C ALA A 287 8.38 4.71 -25.99
N LEU A 288 7.76 3.56 -25.70
CA LEU A 288 7.44 3.08 -24.36
C LEU A 288 7.98 1.67 -24.12
N SER A 289 8.51 1.42 -22.94
CA SER A 289 8.67 0.06 -22.41
C SER A 289 7.36 -0.39 -21.80
N LEU A 290 6.65 -1.29 -22.47
CA LEU A 290 5.34 -1.77 -22.06
C LEU A 290 5.42 -3.18 -21.49
N GLY A 291 5.04 -3.34 -20.23
CA GLY A 291 4.88 -4.63 -19.59
C GLY A 291 3.75 -5.47 -20.21
N GLU A 292 3.79 -6.77 -19.97
CA GLU A 292 2.74 -7.68 -20.42
C GLU A 292 1.39 -7.27 -19.82
N ALA A 293 0.34 -7.25 -20.68
CA ALA A 293 -1.03 -6.94 -20.29
C ALA A 293 -1.17 -5.65 -19.42
N TRP A 294 -0.33 -4.64 -19.63
CA TRP A 294 -0.43 -3.36 -18.95
C TRP A 294 -1.85 -2.74 -19.09
N LEU A 295 -2.49 -2.97 -20.24
CA LEU A 295 -3.93 -2.85 -20.48
C LEU A 295 -4.45 -4.21 -20.98
N PRO A 296 -5.46 -4.82 -20.37
CA PRO A 296 -5.99 -6.11 -20.81
C PRO A 296 -6.71 -5.98 -22.15
N LYS A 297 -6.16 -6.61 -23.20
CA LYS A 297 -6.69 -6.54 -24.57
C LYS A 297 -7.80 -7.55 -24.87
N ASN A 298 -7.68 -8.79 -24.38
CA ASN A 298 -8.68 -9.86 -24.58
C ASN A 298 -8.46 -10.98 -23.57
N VAL A 299 -9.47 -11.38 -22.82
CA VAL A 299 -9.44 -12.63 -22.05
C VAL A 299 -10.63 -13.49 -22.47
N LYS A 300 -10.34 -14.72 -22.94
CA LYS A 300 -11.30 -15.61 -23.59
C LYS A 300 -12.31 -16.30 -22.65
N ALA A 301 -12.32 -16.05 -21.36
CA ALA A 301 -13.16 -16.80 -20.43
C ALA A 301 -13.76 -15.88 -19.35
N GLY A 302 -15.04 -15.54 -19.50
CA GLY A 302 -15.85 -14.83 -18.49
C GLY A 302 -16.09 -13.35 -18.80
N PRO A 303 -16.90 -12.65 -17.99
CA PRO A 303 -17.19 -11.22 -18.15
C PRO A 303 -15.98 -10.39 -17.68
N ILE A 304 -14.91 -10.42 -18.46
CA ILE A 304 -13.71 -9.65 -18.15
C ILE A 304 -13.79 -8.33 -18.89
N TRP A 305 -13.58 -7.25 -18.14
CA TRP A 305 -13.47 -5.92 -18.69
C TRP A 305 -12.39 -5.86 -19.78
N LYS A 306 -12.76 -5.31 -20.93
CA LYS A 306 -11.85 -5.05 -22.06
C LYS A 306 -11.49 -3.58 -22.04
N ALA A 307 -10.20 -3.27 -21.89
CA ALA A 307 -9.71 -1.92 -21.97
C ALA A 307 -9.97 -1.30 -23.36
N PRO A 308 -10.23 0.01 -23.44
CA PRO A 308 -10.28 0.72 -24.70
C PRO A 308 -8.92 0.68 -25.41
N GLU A 309 -8.93 0.77 -26.74
CA GLU A 309 -7.70 0.85 -27.52
C GLU A 309 -6.97 2.16 -27.21
N PRO A 310 -5.65 2.11 -26.92
CA PRO A 310 -4.87 3.30 -26.61
C PRO A 310 -4.68 4.19 -27.84
N GLN A 311 -4.81 5.51 -27.66
CA GLN A 311 -4.60 6.53 -28.70
C GLN A 311 -3.28 7.28 -28.42
N PHE A 312 -2.32 7.19 -29.33
CA PHE A 312 -1.00 7.80 -29.22
C PHE A 312 -0.94 9.23 -29.78
N GLY A 313 0.09 9.98 -29.43
CA GLY A 313 0.33 11.35 -29.90
C GLY A 313 -0.71 12.35 -29.41
N LYS A 314 -1.30 12.11 -28.23
CA LYS A 314 -2.32 12.95 -27.64
C LYS A 314 -1.73 13.90 -26.60
N THR A 315 -2.41 15.00 -26.35
CA THR A 315 -2.09 15.99 -25.32
C THR A 315 -3.06 15.86 -24.14
N ARG A 316 -2.74 16.49 -23.02
CA ARG A 316 -3.67 16.61 -21.90
C ARG A 316 -4.97 17.30 -22.33
N ASP A 317 -4.88 18.32 -23.18
CA ASP A 317 -6.04 19.08 -23.67
C ASP A 317 -7.00 18.19 -24.48
N ASP A 318 -6.51 17.17 -25.18
CA ASP A 318 -7.36 16.18 -25.88
C ASP A 318 -8.25 15.39 -24.90
N SER A 319 -7.85 15.27 -23.63
CA SER A 319 -8.63 14.55 -22.61
C SER A 319 -9.78 15.40 -22.03
N LEU A 320 -9.66 16.71 -22.00
CA LEU A 320 -10.61 17.60 -21.32
C LEU A 320 -12.06 17.49 -21.85
N PRO A 321 -12.31 17.51 -23.18
CA PRO A 321 -13.65 17.35 -23.70
C PRO A 321 -14.28 15.98 -23.36
N LEU A 322 -13.46 14.93 -23.35
CA LEU A 322 -13.89 13.58 -23.03
C LEU A 322 -14.23 13.43 -21.54
N ILE A 323 -13.45 14.06 -20.66
CA ILE A 323 -13.73 14.10 -19.23
C ILE A 323 -15.03 14.85 -18.96
N GLU A 324 -15.25 16.00 -19.59
CA GLU A 324 -16.46 16.80 -19.42
C GLU A 324 -17.71 16.08 -19.95
N ALA A 325 -17.61 15.46 -21.10
CA ALA A 325 -18.69 14.61 -21.65
C ALA A 325 -19.04 13.47 -20.70
N PHE A 326 -18.04 12.79 -20.14
CA PHE A 326 -18.26 11.73 -19.15
C PHE A 326 -18.92 12.26 -17.88
N ARG A 327 -18.45 13.40 -17.35
CA ARG A 327 -19.03 14.01 -16.14
C ARG A 327 -20.50 14.37 -16.34
N THR A 328 -20.85 14.91 -17.51
CA THR A 328 -22.22 15.25 -17.86
C THR A 328 -23.10 13.99 -17.92
N GLU A 329 -22.67 12.98 -18.66
CA GLU A 329 -23.37 11.69 -18.75
C GLU A 329 -23.53 11.04 -17.37
N ARG A 330 -22.47 11.04 -16.56
CA ARG A 330 -22.48 10.43 -15.22
C ARG A 330 -23.47 11.16 -14.29
N LEU A 331 -23.50 12.48 -14.32
CA LEU A 331 -24.44 13.27 -13.53
C LEU A 331 -25.90 12.98 -13.93
N GLU A 332 -26.19 12.91 -15.23
CA GLU A 332 -27.52 12.56 -15.72
C GLU A 332 -27.96 11.16 -15.26
N ASN A 333 -27.08 10.17 -15.38
CA ASN A 333 -27.35 8.80 -14.95
C ASN A 333 -27.63 8.73 -13.43
N LEU A 334 -26.85 9.42 -12.61
CA LEU A 334 -27.03 9.44 -11.15
C LEU A 334 -28.32 10.13 -10.73
N ARG A 335 -28.73 11.20 -11.44
CA ARG A 335 -30.04 11.85 -11.23
C ARG A 335 -31.20 10.88 -11.52
N GLU A 336 -31.09 10.10 -12.58
CA GLU A 336 -32.11 9.10 -12.92
C GLU A 336 -32.12 7.91 -11.93
N GLU A 337 -30.98 7.51 -11.43
CA GLU A 337 -30.86 6.49 -10.36
C GLU A 337 -31.51 6.98 -9.06
N ALA A 338 -31.24 8.22 -8.65
CA ALA A 338 -31.83 8.83 -7.46
C ALA A 338 -33.37 8.92 -7.55
N LYS A 339 -33.92 9.36 -8.69
CA LYS A 339 -35.37 9.39 -8.93
C LYS A 339 -36.05 8.01 -8.87
N ARG A 340 -35.32 6.92 -9.18
CA ARG A 340 -35.86 5.56 -9.11
C ARG A 340 -35.85 4.96 -7.72
N ASN A 341 -34.97 5.46 -6.85
CA ASN A 341 -34.74 4.92 -5.50
C ASN A 341 -35.44 5.76 -4.40
N GLY A 342 -35.94 6.96 -4.70
CA GLY A 342 -36.73 7.82 -3.82
C GLY A 342 -38.22 7.67 -4.10
#